data_4dc30f6969ce118372a00763f4583acb
#
_entry.id   4dc30f6969ce118372a00763f4583acb
#
_cell.length_a   1.000
_cell.length_b   1.000
_cell.length_c   1.000
_cell.angle_alpha   90.00
_cell.angle_beta   90.00
_cell.angle_gamma   90.00
#
_symmetry.space_group_name_H-M   'P 1'
#
loop_
_entity.id
_entity.type
_entity.pdbx_description
1 polymer ?
#
loop_
_entity_poly.entity_id
_entity_poly.type
_entity_poly.pdbx_seq_one_letter_code
_entity_poly.pdbx_strand_id
1 'polypeptide(L)'
;IYGVKTIKVAEFPSVGTGGLALSGKEHAVVVSMGTGTSFLWANKGQEVCHLIGSGVGGGTLAGLSSLTTGVHQYALIRKLCQDGDLSHIDLTMADLSREQVGNLPPEATAANFAKVADDATPSDKMLGIVNLVLQSIGTMSVLACKCCGTDTVVLTGALTMLPPAKETFELFKQLYGVD
;
A
#
# COMPACT_ATOMS: atom_id res chain seq x y z
N ILE A 1 25.24 3.44 -21.96
CA ILE A 1 25.29 2.02 -21.59
C ILE A 1 25.08 1.21 -22.87
N TYR A 2 25.94 0.22 -23.15
CA TYR A 2 25.87 -0.64 -24.36
C TYR A 2 25.81 0.12 -25.70
N GLY A 3 26.50 1.26 -25.81
CA GLY A 3 26.49 2.10 -27.02
C GLY A 3 25.23 2.96 -27.24
N VAL A 4 24.25 2.88 -26.32
CA VAL A 4 23.05 3.73 -26.36
C VAL A 4 23.30 5.02 -25.59
N LYS A 5 22.93 6.18 -26.16
CA LYS A 5 22.98 7.45 -25.46
C LYS A 5 22.11 7.39 -24.20
N THR A 6 22.72 7.60 -23.05
CA THR A 6 22.04 7.46 -21.76
C THR A 6 22.07 8.82 -21.04
N ILE A 7 20.92 9.20 -20.48
CA ILE A 7 20.77 10.38 -19.62
C ILE A 7 20.44 9.89 -18.23
N LYS A 8 21.20 10.30 -17.22
CA LYS A 8 20.91 10.02 -15.83
C LYS A 8 19.92 11.06 -15.31
N VAL A 9 18.82 10.59 -14.72
CA VAL A 9 17.82 11.42 -14.05
C VAL A 9 17.72 11.02 -12.59
N ALA A 10 17.31 11.95 -11.72
CA ALA A 10 17.07 11.64 -10.31
C ALA A 10 15.75 10.85 -10.15
N GLU A 11 15.74 9.88 -9.25
CA GLU A 11 14.63 8.96 -9.08
C GLU A 11 13.35 9.68 -8.63
N PHE A 12 13.39 10.41 -7.52
CA PHE A 12 12.18 11.03 -6.97
C PHE A 12 11.54 12.08 -7.88
N PRO A 13 12.29 13.01 -8.49
CA PRO A 13 11.72 13.90 -9.50
C PRO A 13 11.09 13.15 -10.67
N SER A 14 11.71 12.07 -11.14
CA SER A 14 11.16 11.27 -12.26
C SER A 14 9.88 10.56 -11.88
N VAL A 15 9.81 9.97 -10.68
CA VAL A 15 8.62 9.28 -10.18
C VAL A 15 7.48 10.27 -9.95
N GLY A 16 7.74 11.40 -9.28
CA GLY A 16 6.72 12.42 -9.02
C GLY A 16 6.16 13.03 -10.30
N THR A 17 7.04 13.48 -11.20
CA THR A 17 6.61 14.04 -12.50
C THR A 17 5.90 13.01 -13.38
N GLY A 18 6.43 11.78 -13.41
CA GLY A 18 5.82 10.67 -14.16
C GLY A 18 4.45 10.30 -13.62
N GLY A 19 4.27 10.29 -12.30
CA GLY A 19 2.99 10.05 -11.64
C GLY A 19 1.94 11.07 -12.07
N LEU A 20 2.25 12.37 -12.04
CA LEU A 20 1.34 13.41 -12.53
C LEU A 20 1.03 13.27 -14.02
N ALA A 21 2.05 13.03 -14.84
CA ALA A 21 1.88 12.92 -16.28
C ALA A 21 0.97 11.74 -16.67
N LEU A 22 1.12 10.59 -16.03
CA LEU A 22 0.33 9.38 -16.31
C LEU A 22 -1.09 9.46 -15.74
N SER A 23 -1.26 10.09 -14.57
CA SER A 23 -2.58 10.24 -13.94
C SER A 23 -3.39 11.41 -14.50
N GLY A 24 -2.77 12.36 -15.19
CA GLY A 24 -3.41 13.59 -15.66
C GLY A 24 -3.71 14.59 -14.53
N LYS A 25 -3.19 14.39 -13.34
CA LYS A 25 -3.41 15.28 -12.19
C LYS A 25 -2.44 16.46 -12.24
N GLU A 26 -2.87 17.63 -11.78
CA GLU A 26 -2.03 18.84 -11.70
C GLU A 26 -1.16 18.83 -10.43
N HIS A 27 -1.62 18.19 -9.37
CA HIS A 27 -0.87 17.97 -8.12
C HIS A 27 -1.34 16.69 -7.44
N ALA A 28 -0.45 16.03 -6.72
CA ALA A 28 -0.78 14.82 -5.94
C ALA A 28 0.32 14.50 -4.93
N VAL A 29 -0.02 13.71 -3.92
CA VAL A 29 0.93 12.86 -3.21
C VAL A 29 1.18 11.64 -4.06
N VAL A 30 2.37 11.55 -4.66
CA VAL A 30 2.77 10.37 -5.45
C VAL A 30 3.47 9.39 -4.52
N VAL A 31 2.88 8.19 -4.40
CA VAL A 31 3.36 7.12 -3.50
C VAL A 31 4.06 6.06 -4.34
N SER A 32 5.37 5.93 -4.16
CA SER A 32 6.20 4.94 -4.86
C SER A 32 6.38 3.70 -4.01
N MET A 33 5.68 2.63 -4.36
CA MET A 33 5.67 1.34 -3.64
C MET A 33 6.68 0.37 -4.27
N GLY A 34 7.96 0.56 -3.94
CA GLY A 34 9.09 -0.28 -4.35
C GLY A 34 9.50 -1.29 -3.27
N THR A 35 10.79 -1.47 -3.05
CA THR A 35 11.36 -2.27 -1.94
C THR A 35 10.91 -1.73 -0.59
N GLY A 36 11.03 -0.42 -0.38
CA GLY A 36 10.31 0.35 0.61
C GLY A 36 9.26 1.22 -0.08
N THR A 37 8.72 2.22 0.64
CA THR A 37 7.74 3.16 0.08
C THR A 37 8.23 4.59 0.29
N SER A 38 8.15 5.42 -0.77
CA SER A 38 8.44 6.84 -0.70
C SER A 38 7.19 7.66 -1.00
N PHE A 39 6.98 8.73 -0.26
CA PHE A 39 5.87 9.67 -0.42
C PHE A 39 6.44 10.98 -0.95
N LEU A 40 5.95 11.41 -2.11
CA LEU A 40 6.45 12.56 -2.84
C LEU A 40 5.31 13.55 -3.03
N TRP A 41 5.52 14.81 -2.67
CA TRP A 41 4.63 15.88 -3.09
C TRP A 41 5.05 16.35 -4.48
N ALA A 42 4.17 16.21 -5.43
CA ALA A 42 4.36 16.64 -6.81
C ALA A 42 3.30 17.66 -7.20
N ASN A 43 3.75 18.75 -7.82
CA ASN A 43 2.89 19.80 -8.38
C ASN A 43 3.46 20.19 -9.73
N LYS A 44 2.63 20.25 -10.76
CA LYS A 44 3.03 20.50 -12.13
C LYS A 44 3.78 21.83 -12.27
N GLY A 45 4.95 21.76 -12.89
CA GLY A 45 5.81 22.93 -13.07
C GLY A 45 6.62 23.31 -11.83
N GLN A 46 6.55 22.56 -10.74
CA GLN A 46 7.34 22.77 -9.53
C GLN A 46 8.30 21.61 -9.28
N GLU A 47 9.28 21.82 -8.42
CA GLU A 47 10.19 20.78 -7.99
C GLU A 47 9.44 19.76 -7.10
N VAL A 48 9.67 18.48 -7.34
CA VAL A 48 9.10 17.38 -6.53
C VAL A 48 9.77 17.34 -5.18
N CYS A 49 8.98 17.39 -4.11
CA CYS A 49 9.46 17.33 -2.75
C CYS A 49 9.33 15.89 -2.20
N HIS A 50 10.42 15.32 -1.68
CA HIS A 50 10.38 14.08 -0.91
C HIS A 50 9.86 14.38 0.50
N LEU A 51 8.67 13.89 0.84
CA LEU A 51 8.03 14.11 2.14
C LEU A 51 8.62 13.19 3.20
N ILE A 52 8.55 11.89 2.94
CA ILE A 52 8.99 10.84 3.86
C ILE A 52 9.20 9.52 3.11
N GLY A 53 10.02 8.64 3.68
CA GLY A 53 10.17 7.24 3.29
C GLY A 53 9.76 6.28 4.40
N SER A 54 9.35 5.09 4.02
CA SER A 54 9.06 3.97 4.93
C SER A 54 9.80 2.72 4.50
N GLY A 55 10.30 1.96 5.46
CA GLY A 55 10.80 0.60 5.23
C GLY A 55 9.70 -0.42 4.90
N VAL A 56 8.43 -0.05 5.09
CA VAL A 56 7.29 -0.91 4.73
C VAL A 56 7.05 -0.84 3.24
N GLY A 57 7.15 -1.97 2.55
CA GLY A 57 7.00 -2.07 1.10
C GLY A 57 7.15 -3.49 0.58
N GLY A 58 7.55 -3.64 -0.67
CA GLY A 58 7.74 -4.95 -1.31
C GLY A 58 8.81 -5.82 -0.64
N GLY A 59 9.85 -5.19 -0.09
CA GLY A 59 10.87 -5.90 0.69
C GLY A 59 10.32 -6.47 1.99
N THR A 60 9.51 -5.70 2.71
CA THR A 60 8.81 -6.16 3.93
C THR A 60 7.86 -7.31 3.60
N LEU A 61 7.07 -7.16 2.52
CA LEU A 61 6.18 -8.21 2.04
C LEU A 61 6.94 -9.51 1.77
N ALA A 62 7.99 -9.46 0.97
CA ALA A 62 8.79 -10.64 0.62
C ALA A 62 9.47 -11.27 1.85
N GLY A 63 10.02 -10.45 2.74
CA GLY A 63 10.68 -10.89 3.96
C GLY A 63 9.73 -11.59 4.93
N LEU A 64 8.59 -10.98 5.26
CA LEU A 64 7.59 -11.57 6.14
C LEU A 64 6.97 -12.83 5.52
N SER A 65 6.66 -12.81 4.22
CA SER A 65 6.17 -13.99 3.51
C SER A 65 7.16 -15.17 3.61
N SER A 66 8.45 -14.90 3.39
CA SER A 66 9.50 -15.92 3.52
C SER A 66 9.61 -16.49 4.94
N LEU A 67 9.56 -15.61 5.95
CA LEU A 67 9.67 -16.02 7.36
C LEU A 67 8.47 -16.85 7.83
N THR A 68 7.25 -16.54 7.34
CA THR A 68 6.02 -17.17 7.84
C THR A 68 5.55 -18.36 7.02
N THR A 69 5.80 -18.35 5.71
CA THR A 69 5.29 -19.38 4.78
C THR A 69 6.39 -20.05 3.93
N GLY A 70 7.63 -19.60 4.05
CA GLY A 70 8.73 -20.04 3.17
C GLY A 70 8.65 -19.49 1.73
N VAL A 71 7.69 -18.64 1.43
CA VAL A 71 7.45 -18.09 0.08
C VAL A 71 7.98 -16.67 -0.04
N HIS A 72 8.84 -16.41 -1.05
CA HIS A 72 9.40 -15.09 -1.33
C HIS A 72 9.18 -14.63 -2.78
N GLN A 73 8.73 -15.55 -3.66
CA GLN A 73 8.49 -15.21 -5.07
C GLN A 73 7.19 -14.43 -5.23
N TYR A 74 7.27 -13.22 -5.79
CA TYR A 74 6.12 -12.31 -5.94
C TYR A 74 4.92 -12.94 -6.67
N ALA A 75 5.16 -13.74 -7.71
CA ALA A 75 4.10 -14.42 -8.44
C ALA A 75 3.32 -15.41 -7.55
N LEU A 76 4.01 -16.10 -6.63
CA LEU A 76 3.39 -17.03 -5.71
C LEU A 76 2.69 -16.30 -4.55
N ILE A 77 3.28 -15.21 -4.04
CA ILE A 77 2.64 -14.29 -3.08
C ILE A 77 1.29 -13.81 -3.64
N ARG A 78 1.32 -13.29 -4.89
CA ARG A 78 0.13 -12.81 -5.58
C ARG A 78 -0.95 -13.86 -5.74
N LYS A 79 -0.57 -15.12 -6.00
CA LYS A 79 -1.51 -16.24 -6.11
C LYS A 79 -2.11 -16.60 -4.75
N LEU A 80 -1.26 -16.79 -3.74
CA LEU A 80 -1.70 -17.24 -2.42
C LEU A 80 -2.64 -16.24 -1.74
N CYS A 81 -2.37 -14.94 -1.84
CA CYS A 81 -3.22 -13.94 -1.19
C CYS A 81 -4.65 -13.85 -1.77
N GLN A 82 -4.92 -14.46 -2.93
CA GLN A 82 -6.27 -14.52 -3.49
C GLN A 82 -7.18 -15.53 -2.77
N ASP A 83 -6.59 -16.58 -2.22
CA ASP A 83 -7.30 -17.72 -1.63
C ASP A 83 -7.32 -17.64 -0.08
N GLY A 84 -6.86 -16.54 0.51
CA GLY A 84 -6.78 -16.33 1.95
C GLY A 84 -8.05 -15.73 2.54
N ASP A 85 -8.24 -15.94 3.83
CA ASP A 85 -9.32 -15.34 4.64
C ASP A 85 -8.71 -14.51 5.79
N LEU A 86 -8.93 -13.18 5.77
CA LEU A 86 -8.45 -12.28 6.82
C LEU A 86 -9.09 -12.54 8.18
N SER A 87 -10.28 -13.11 8.24
CA SER A 87 -10.96 -13.42 9.50
C SER A 87 -10.21 -14.44 10.36
N HIS A 88 -9.29 -15.21 9.78
CA HIS A 88 -8.40 -16.13 10.48
C HIS A 88 -7.11 -15.47 10.98
N ILE A 89 -6.85 -14.22 10.61
CA ILE A 89 -5.58 -13.55 10.88
C ILE A 89 -5.78 -12.24 11.64
N ASP A 90 -6.67 -11.37 11.13
CA ASP A 90 -6.85 -10.02 11.62
C ASP A 90 -8.06 -9.93 12.58
N LEU A 91 -7.91 -9.14 13.63
CA LEU A 91 -9.04 -8.73 14.44
C LEU A 91 -9.80 -7.64 13.70
N THR A 92 -11.10 -7.82 13.53
CA THR A 92 -11.98 -6.89 12.80
C THR A 92 -12.74 -5.96 13.76
N MET A 93 -13.38 -4.93 13.21
CA MET A 93 -14.26 -4.05 14.00
C MET A 93 -15.43 -4.83 14.57
N ALA A 94 -15.99 -5.81 13.85
CA ALA A 94 -17.06 -6.67 14.32
C ALA A 94 -16.65 -7.57 15.49
N ASP A 95 -15.38 -7.94 15.59
CA ASP A 95 -14.85 -8.69 16.76
C ASP A 95 -14.79 -7.82 18.02
N LEU A 96 -14.61 -6.50 17.88
CA LEU A 96 -14.46 -5.58 19.02
C LEU A 96 -15.81 -5.01 19.50
N SER A 97 -16.74 -4.75 18.59
CA SER A 97 -18.00 -4.11 18.94
C SER A 97 -19.15 -4.65 18.11
N ARG A 98 -20.31 -4.85 18.76
CA ARG A 98 -21.58 -5.16 18.08
C ARG A 98 -22.24 -3.91 17.50
N GLU A 99 -21.84 -2.72 17.98
CA GLU A 99 -22.33 -1.45 17.48
C GLU A 99 -21.37 -0.88 16.44
N GLN A 100 -21.92 -0.19 15.46
CA GLN A 100 -21.11 0.46 14.43
C GLN A 100 -20.21 1.54 15.08
N VAL A 101 -18.90 1.48 14.80
CA VAL A 101 -17.92 2.45 15.29
C VAL A 101 -17.65 3.50 14.19
N GLY A 102 -18.28 4.64 14.31
CA GLY A 102 -18.17 5.72 13.30
C GLY A 102 -18.60 5.22 11.91
N ASN A 103 -17.77 5.48 10.89
CA ASN A 103 -18.02 5.04 9.50
C ASN A 103 -17.24 3.77 9.14
N LEU A 104 -16.62 3.10 10.11
CA LEU A 104 -15.83 1.89 9.84
C LEU A 104 -16.78 0.71 9.53
N PRO A 105 -16.58 0.00 8.42
CA PRO A 105 -17.33 -1.21 8.13
C PRO A 105 -16.94 -2.33 9.12
N PRO A 106 -17.86 -3.27 9.41
CA PRO A 106 -17.61 -4.35 10.38
C PRO A 106 -16.39 -5.21 10.06
N GLU A 107 -16.10 -5.40 8.77
CA GLU A 107 -14.96 -6.17 8.24
C GLU A 107 -13.63 -5.40 8.24
N ALA A 108 -13.64 -4.11 8.57
CA ALA A 108 -12.41 -3.32 8.65
C ALA A 108 -11.47 -3.91 9.72
N THR A 109 -10.21 -4.04 9.40
CA THR A 109 -9.17 -4.50 10.32
C THR A 109 -9.00 -3.50 11.45
N ALA A 110 -9.23 -3.96 12.69
CA ALA A 110 -8.94 -3.21 13.90
C ALA A 110 -7.49 -3.43 14.37
N ALA A 111 -6.98 -4.67 14.22
CA ALA A 111 -5.59 -4.99 14.54
C ALA A 111 -5.07 -6.13 13.65
N ASN A 112 -4.01 -5.83 12.88
CA ASN A 112 -3.36 -6.84 12.05
C ASN A 112 -2.75 -7.95 12.91
N PHE A 113 -2.91 -9.19 12.48
CA PHE A 113 -2.37 -10.40 13.14
C PHE A 113 -2.82 -10.62 14.59
N ALA A 114 -3.83 -9.92 15.07
CA ALA A 114 -4.27 -10.06 16.47
C ALA A 114 -5.19 -11.27 16.72
N LYS A 115 -5.58 -12.00 15.67
CA LYS A 115 -6.52 -13.14 15.76
C LYS A 115 -6.02 -14.34 14.94
N VAL A 116 -4.70 -14.57 14.92
CA VAL A 116 -4.16 -15.71 14.15
C VAL A 116 -4.71 -17.02 14.70
N ALA A 117 -5.52 -17.71 13.90
CA ALA A 117 -6.08 -19.01 14.23
C ALA A 117 -5.01 -20.11 14.16
N ASP A 118 -5.13 -21.14 15.00
CA ASP A 118 -4.18 -22.27 15.05
C ASP A 118 -4.14 -23.03 13.72
N ASP A 119 -5.25 -23.07 12.99
CA ASP A 119 -5.43 -23.70 11.68
C ASP A 119 -5.28 -22.73 10.49
N ALA A 120 -4.81 -21.50 10.73
CA ALA A 120 -4.59 -20.51 9.67
C ALA A 120 -3.65 -21.03 8.58
N THR A 121 -4.14 -21.03 7.36
CA THR A 121 -3.45 -21.57 6.18
C THR A 121 -2.30 -20.66 5.72
N PRO A 122 -1.36 -21.14 4.89
CA PRO A 122 -0.38 -20.28 4.23
C PRO A 122 -1.02 -19.14 3.42
N SER A 123 -2.19 -19.35 2.81
CA SER A 123 -2.94 -18.33 2.06
C SER A 123 -3.48 -17.24 2.98
N ASP A 124 -4.04 -17.59 4.13
CA ASP A 124 -4.53 -16.64 5.13
C ASP A 124 -3.38 -15.77 5.65
N LYS A 125 -2.27 -16.40 6.03
CA LYS A 125 -1.06 -15.69 6.48
C LYS A 125 -0.52 -14.74 5.41
N MET A 126 -0.52 -15.19 4.14
CA MET A 126 -0.09 -14.36 3.01
C MET A 126 -1.00 -13.15 2.83
N LEU A 127 -2.32 -13.35 2.86
CA LEU A 127 -3.29 -12.25 2.76
C LEU A 127 -3.14 -11.27 3.94
N GLY A 128 -2.94 -11.75 5.16
CA GLY A 128 -2.68 -10.92 6.34
C GLY A 128 -1.44 -10.04 6.18
N ILE A 129 -0.34 -10.58 5.65
CA ILE A 129 0.89 -9.81 5.39
C ILE A 129 0.66 -8.75 4.31
N VAL A 130 -0.02 -9.12 3.21
CA VAL A 130 -0.38 -8.17 2.15
C VAL A 130 -1.25 -7.05 2.72
N ASN A 131 -2.26 -7.39 3.51
CA ASN A 131 -3.15 -6.42 4.17
C ASN A 131 -2.38 -5.47 5.09
N LEU A 132 -1.51 -5.98 5.97
CA LEU A 132 -0.66 -5.17 6.83
C LEU A 132 0.16 -4.14 6.03
N VAL A 133 0.81 -4.57 4.95
CA VAL A 133 1.65 -3.70 4.12
C VAL A 133 0.81 -2.63 3.43
N LEU A 134 -0.29 -3.02 2.79
CA LEU A 134 -1.17 -2.08 2.06
C LEU A 134 -1.85 -1.09 3.01
N GLN A 135 -2.35 -1.53 4.16
CA GLN A 135 -2.97 -0.66 5.16
C GLN A 135 -1.97 0.33 5.76
N SER A 136 -0.75 -0.12 6.05
CA SER A 136 0.32 0.79 6.51
C SER A 136 0.62 1.87 5.49
N ILE A 137 0.72 1.52 4.21
CA ILE A 137 0.94 2.48 3.12
C ILE A 137 -0.27 3.42 2.97
N GLY A 138 -1.49 2.88 3.00
CA GLY A 138 -2.73 3.67 2.92
C GLY A 138 -2.83 4.72 4.02
N THR A 139 -2.58 4.32 5.27
CA THR A 139 -2.57 5.24 6.42
C THR A 139 -1.55 6.36 6.25
N MET A 140 -0.31 6.02 5.85
CA MET A 140 0.73 7.02 5.58
C MET A 140 0.38 7.92 4.39
N SER A 141 -0.31 7.40 3.37
CA SER A 141 -0.78 8.19 2.22
C SER A 141 -1.80 9.26 2.64
N VAL A 142 -2.76 8.86 3.47
CA VAL A 142 -3.75 9.80 4.03
C VAL A 142 -3.08 10.89 4.88
N LEU A 143 -2.12 10.52 5.72
CA LEU A 143 -1.38 11.49 6.53
C LEU A 143 -0.55 12.44 5.65
N ALA A 144 0.11 11.92 4.61
CA ALA A 144 0.86 12.74 3.66
C ALA A 144 -0.05 13.73 2.92
N CYS A 145 -1.24 13.30 2.50
CA CYS A 145 -2.24 14.18 1.90
C CYS A 145 -2.66 15.31 2.85
N LYS A 146 -2.96 14.98 4.10
CA LYS A 146 -3.30 15.99 5.12
C LYS A 146 -2.19 17.00 5.35
N CYS A 147 -0.92 16.54 5.36
CA CYS A 147 0.23 17.42 5.49
C CYS A 147 0.39 18.38 4.29
N CYS A 148 0.04 17.92 3.08
CA CYS A 148 0.13 18.71 1.86
C CYS A 148 -1.13 19.54 1.55
N GLY A 149 -2.20 19.40 2.32
CA GLY A 149 -3.47 20.08 2.06
C GLY A 149 -4.16 19.63 0.78
N THR A 150 -4.03 18.35 0.43
CA THR A 150 -4.62 17.71 -0.76
C THR A 150 -5.40 16.47 -0.38
N ASP A 151 -6.29 16.04 -1.24
CA ASP A 151 -6.98 14.73 -1.20
C ASP A 151 -6.49 13.77 -2.28
N THR A 152 -5.62 14.24 -3.18
CA THR A 152 -5.22 13.51 -4.38
C THR A 152 -3.98 12.65 -4.14
N VAL A 153 -4.13 11.33 -4.34
CA VAL A 153 -3.06 10.32 -4.24
C VAL A 153 -2.84 9.64 -5.59
N VAL A 154 -1.60 9.50 -5.99
CA VAL A 154 -1.20 8.68 -7.15
C VAL A 154 -0.32 7.53 -6.67
N LEU A 155 -0.82 6.30 -6.79
CA LEU A 155 -0.11 5.10 -6.38
C LEU A 155 0.69 4.53 -7.53
N THR A 156 1.98 4.24 -7.31
CA THR A 156 2.89 3.65 -8.30
C THR A 156 3.65 2.47 -7.70
N GLY A 157 4.19 1.61 -8.58
CA GLY A 157 5.02 0.48 -8.18
C GLY A 157 4.30 -0.86 -8.21
N ALA A 158 5.08 -1.94 -8.03
CA ALA A 158 4.60 -3.31 -8.22
C ALA A 158 3.48 -3.73 -7.26
N LEU A 159 3.41 -3.14 -6.06
CA LEU A 159 2.38 -3.49 -5.07
C LEU A 159 0.97 -3.09 -5.53
N THR A 160 0.82 -2.13 -6.46
CA THR A 160 -0.49 -1.79 -7.05
C THR A 160 -1.12 -2.96 -7.82
N MET A 161 -0.29 -3.93 -8.23
CA MET A 161 -0.73 -5.11 -8.99
C MET A 161 -1.14 -6.29 -8.10
N LEU A 162 -1.08 -6.15 -6.78
CA LEU A 162 -1.58 -7.17 -5.87
C LEU A 162 -3.11 -7.20 -5.91
N PRO A 163 -3.75 -8.40 -5.92
CA PRO A 163 -5.20 -8.51 -6.02
C PRO A 163 -5.96 -7.69 -4.97
N PRO A 164 -5.57 -7.65 -3.67
CA PRO A 164 -6.28 -6.86 -2.66
C PRO A 164 -6.03 -5.35 -2.75
N ALA A 165 -5.02 -4.88 -3.50
CA ALA A 165 -4.60 -3.48 -3.48
C ALA A 165 -5.73 -2.52 -3.87
N LYS A 166 -6.47 -2.84 -4.95
CA LYS A 166 -7.56 -1.99 -5.40
C LYS A 166 -8.63 -1.81 -4.33
N GLU A 167 -9.10 -2.92 -3.76
CA GLU A 167 -10.15 -2.91 -2.74
C GLU A 167 -9.69 -2.18 -1.46
N THR A 168 -8.47 -2.46 -1.02
CA THR A 168 -7.87 -1.78 0.14
C THR A 168 -7.85 -0.26 -0.06
N PHE A 169 -7.33 0.23 -1.19
CA PHE A 169 -7.23 1.67 -1.42
C PHE A 169 -8.58 2.34 -1.70
N GLU A 170 -9.54 1.63 -2.32
CA GLU A 170 -10.91 2.14 -2.42
C GLU A 170 -11.58 2.30 -1.04
N LEU A 171 -11.30 1.41 -0.09
CA LEU A 171 -11.74 1.58 1.29
C LEU A 171 -11.14 2.83 1.93
N PHE A 172 -9.84 3.10 1.73
CA PHE A 172 -9.20 4.34 2.20
C PHE A 172 -9.82 5.59 1.58
N LYS A 173 -10.15 5.55 0.29
CA LYS A 173 -10.89 6.62 -0.41
C LYS A 173 -12.23 6.90 0.27
N GLN A 174 -13.02 5.86 0.54
CA GLN A 174 -14.33 5.99 1.18
C GLN A 174 -14.25 6.51 2.62
N LEU A 175 -13.31 6.00 3.41
CA LEU A 175 -13.19 6.32 4.82
C LEU A 175 -12.56 7.69 5.08
N TYR A 176 -11.63 8.11 4.26
CA TYR A 176 -10.78 9.28 4.54
C TYR A 176 -10.89 10.39 3.49
N GLY A 177 -11.68 10.19 2.43
CA GLY A 177 -11.93 11.21 1.40
C GLY A 177 -10.70 11.53 0.54
N VAL A 178 -9.80 10.57 0.35
CA VAL A 178 -8.68 10.69 -0.60
C VAL A 178 -9.09 10.16 -1.98
N ASP A 179 -8.55 10.74 -3.07
CA ASP A 179 -8.87 10.37 -4.47
C ASP A 179 -7.62 9.98 -5.26
#